data_9554345497f98b2923324b3ad6161e88
#
_entry.id   9554345497f98b2923324b3ad6161e88
#
_cell.length_a   1.000
_cell.length_b   1.000
_cell.length_c   1.000
_cell.angle_alpha   90.00
_cell.angle_beta   90.00
_cell.angle_gamma   90.00
#
_symmetry.space_group_name_H-M   'P 1'
#
loop_
_entity.id
_entity.type
_entity.pdbx_description
1 polymer ?
#
loop_
_entity_poly.entity_id
_entity_poly.type
_entity_poly.pdbx_seq_one_letter_code
_entity_poly.pdbx_strand_id
1 'polypeptide(L)'
;MPAFRLGIPFFLLLGLGLYLTIEVSEMWAPLMVIAVVVIVAGFILAPQINWRWWQRFPPDLPEEMAQLLEQRLPFYQQLNEEDKREFRRRVFLFNYGHNFMPQVLETMPLDGQVMIAAAPVTMTFRKEEFLFPQFENIIIYPHPFPSPQYETTFHSSEIYEPDGVVMFCLEHILRGFVDPQQYLNPAWYEYAKIYAILNPQELLGDWDQVEWPQLEQISGFSSEALEKWIGLPDLDKQAMGIAFFFLFPARFQQVLPDIFTQLQTTFQFK
;
A
#
# COMPACT_ATOMS: atom_id res chain seq x y z
N MET A 1 10.45 16.49 9.43
CA MET A 1 10.71 16.07 8.03
C MET A 1 12.18 16.32 7.71
N PRO A 2 12.90 15.40 7.03
CA PRO A 2 14.34 15.53 6.72
C PRO A 2 14.70 16.80 5.94
N ALA A 3 13.94 17.14 4.89
CA ALA A 3 14.16 18.33 4.10
C ALA A 3 14.16 19.62 4.94
N PHE A 4 13.24 19.73 5.91
CA PHE A 4 13.19 20.87 6.81
C PHE A 4 14.47 21.00 7.67
N ARG A 5 14.97 19.87 8.19
CA ARG A 5 16.22 19.86 8.99
C ARG A 5 17.43 20.28 8.17
N LEU A 6 17.49 19.88 6.90
CA LEU A 6 18.52 20.32 5.95
C LEU A 6 18.41 21.81 5.61
N GLY A 7 17.21 22.40 5.69
CA GLY A 7 16.96 23.83 5.45
C GLY A 7 17.43 24.76 6.59
N ILE A 8 17.52 24.26 7.84
CA ILE A 8 17.83 25.10 9.02
C ILE A 8 19.09 25.96 8.84
N PRO A 9 20.25 25.44 8.35
CA PRO A 9 21.45 26.27 8.13
C PRO A 9 21.21 27.43 7.18
N PHE A 10 20.37 27.27 6.17
CA PHE A 10 20.07 28.32 5.19
C PHE A 10 19.14 29.40 5.75
N PHE A 11 18.23 29.06 6.67
CA PHE A 11 17.49 30.09 7.42
C PHE A 11 18.40 30.92 8.33
N LEU A 12 19.38 30.28 8.99
CA LEU A 12 20.38 30.99 9.78
C LEU A 12 21.26 31.88 8.89
N LEU A 13 21.66 31.39 7.72
CA LEU A 13 22.43 32.17 6.74
C LEU A 13 21.63 33.37 6.23
N LEU A 14 20.32 33.23 6.01
CA LEU A 14 19.44 34.33 5.63
C LEU A 14 19.37 35.38 6.72
N GLY A 15 19.23 35.00 8.00
CA GLY A 15 19.24 35.92 9.15
C GLY A 15 20.56 36.64 9.29
N LEU A 16 21.68 35.92 9.13
CA LEU A 16 23.04 36.53 9.15
C LEU A 16 23.24 37.51 7.99
N GLY A 17 22.82 37.11 6.77
CA GLY A 17 22.91 37.97 5.58
C GLY A 17 22.11 39.26 5.75
N LEU A 18 20.90 39.16 6.34
CA LEU A 18 20.07 40.32 6.65
C LEU A 18 20.79 41.27 7.66
N TYR A 19 21.31 40.71 8.75
CA TYR A 19 22.04 41.47 9.74
C TYR A 19 23.25 42.19 9.13
N LEU A 20 24.08 41.48 8.35
CA LEU A 20 25.27 42.04 7.72
C LEU A 20 24.93 43.12 6.67
N THR A 21 23.82 42.97 5.94
CA THR A 21 23.38 43.95 4.95
C THR A 21 22.92 45.25 5.60
N ILE A 22 22.21 45.16 6.74
CA ILE A 22 21.68 46.35 7.44
C ILE A 22 22.75 47.04 8.26
N GLU A 23 23.54 46.29 9.03
CA GLU A 23 24.46 46.87 10.04
C GLU A 23 25.88 47.06 9.52
N VAL A 24 26.31 46.36 8.47
CA VAL A 24 27.70 46.39 8.00
C VAL A 24 27.82 47.01 6.61
N SER A 25 27.20 46.42 5.58
CA SER A 25 27.29 46.92 4.20
C SER A 25 26.30 46.22 3.28
N GLU A 26 25.70 46.94 2.33
CA GLU A 26 24.86 46.41 1.26
C GLU A 26 25.55 45.36 0.37
N MET A 27 26.89 45.31 0.41
CA MET A 27 27.68 44.30 -0.32
C MET A 27 27.34 42.86 0.05
N TRP A 28 26.72 42.63 1.23
CA TRP A 28 26.26 41.31 1.69
C TRP A 28 24.89 40.89 1.16
N ALA A 29 24.17 41.77 0.46
CA ALA A 29 22.84 41.45 -0.11
C ALA A 29 22.83 40.17 -1.01
N PRO A 30 23.86 39.87 -1.83
CA PRO A 30 23.89 38.62 -2.62
C PRO A 30 23.83 37.36 -1.76
N LEU A 31 24.32 37.37 -0.52
CA LEU A 31 24.24 36.25 0.42
C LEU A 31 22.80 35.90 0.76
N MET A 32 21.96 36.91 0.97
CA MET A 32 20.53 36.74 1.20
C MET A 32 19.85 36.16 -0.01
N VAL A 33 20.16 36.64 -1.21
CA VAL A 33 19.55 36.13 -2.45
C VAL A 33 19.86 34.64 -2.62
N ILE A 34 21.14 34.25 -2.39
CA ILE A 34 21.55 32.84 -2.46
C ILE A 34 20.78 32.00 -1.41
N ALA A 35 20.69 32.48 -0.17
CA ALA A 35 19.98 31.78 0.89
C ALA A 35 18.49 31.58 0.54
N VAL A 36 17.83 32.62 0.03
CA VAL A 36 16.42 32.53 -0.42
C VAL A 36 16.26 31.53 -1.55
N VAL A 37 17.12 31.57 -2.57
CA VAL A 37 17.04 30.62 -3.71
C VAL A 37 17.19 29.17 -3.22
N VAL A 38 18.12 28.90 -2.30
CA VAL A 38 18.34 27.56 -1.76
C VAL A 38 17.16 27.11 -0.90
N ILE A 39 16.58 28.00 -0.10
CA ILE A 39 15.38 27.70 0.71
C ILE A 39 14.19 27.36 -0.21
N VAL A 40 13.94 28.16 -1.23
CA VAL A 40 12.86 27.91 -2.20
C VAL A 40 13.07 26.60 -2.97
N ALA A 41 14.30 26.37 -3.46
CA ALA A 41 14.64 25.11 -4.12
C ALA A 41 14.46 23.91 -3.17
N GLY A 42 14.91 24.04 -1.91
CA GLY A 42 14.72 23.03 -0.88
C GLY A 42 13.25 22.75 -0.58
N PHE A 43 12.40 23.76 -0.61
CA PHE A 43 10.94 23.60 -0.43
C PHE A 43 10.31 22.87 -1.62
N ILE A 44 10.65 23.28 -2.85
CA ILE A 44 10.14 22.63 -4.08
C ILE A 44 10.59 21.17 -4.15
N LEU A 45 11.84 20.88 -3.78
CA LEU A 45 12.43 19.54 -3.82
C LEU A 45 12.18 18.73 -2.54
N ALA A 46 11.45 19.28 -1.55
CA ALA A 46 11.21 18.61 -0.27
C ALA A 46 10.61 17.20 -0.39
N PRO A 47 9.62 16.93 -1.27
CA PRO A 47 9.10 15.59 -1.44
C PRO A 47 10.18 14.58 -1.90
N GLN A 48 10.99 14.96 -2.90
CA GLN A 48 12.06 14.12 -3.44
C GLN A 48 13.18 13.88 -2.42
N ILE A 49 13.56 14.93 -1.67
CA ILE A 49 14.57 14.85 -0.60
C ILE A 49 14.07 13.91 0.50
N ASN A 50 12.84 14.09 0.96
CA ASN A 50 12.25 13.27 2.00
C ASN A 50 12.10 11.81 1.53
N TRP A 51 11.63 11.58 0.29
CA TRP A 51 11.53 10.25 -0.29
C TRP A 51 12.87 9.51 -0.31
N ARG A 52 13.91 10.12 -0.89
CA ARG A 52 15.26 9.54 -0.93
C ARG A 52 15.83 9.29 0.46
N TRP A 53 15.55 10.18 1.41
CA TRP A 53 15.97 9.99 2.79
C TRP A 53 15.32 8.76 3.42
N TRP A 54 13.99 8.64 3.29
CA TRP A 54 13.26 7.53 3.88
C TRP A 54 13.53 6.19 3.18
N GLN A 55 13.83 6.19 1.89
CA GLN A 55 14.33 4.98 1.23
C GLN A 55 15.62 4.45 1.86
N ARG A 56 16.49 5.34 2.31
CA ARG A 56 17.79 4.98 2.87
C ARG A 56 17.78 4.81 4.40
N PHE A 57 16.96 5.57 5.09
CA PHE A 57 16.88 5.62 6.55
C PHE A 57 15.42 5.58 7.01
N PRO A 58 14.66 4.51 6.70
CA PRO A 58 13.30 4.42 7.17
C PRO A 58 13.28 4.25 8.69
N PRO A 59 12.30 4.82 9.40
CA PRO A 59 12.06 4.43 10.78
C PRO A 59 11.54 3.00 10.84
N ASP A 60 11.86 2.30 11.90
CA ASP A 60 11.22 1.00 12.17
C ASP A 60 9.72 1.19 12.44
N LEU A 61 8.93 0.19 12.07
CA LEU A 61 7.53 0.15 12.49
C LEU A 61 7.47 0.01 14.03
N PRO A 62 6.47 0.61 14.69
CA PRO A 62 6.22 0.37 16.11
C PRO A 62 6.15 -1.13 16.39
N GLU A 63 6.66 -1.55 17.55
CA GLU A 63 6.74 -2.98 17.90
C GLU A 63 5.37 -3.66 17.88
N GLU A 64 4.31 -2.97 18.27
CA GLU A 64 2.93 -3.45 18.20
C GLU A 64 2.52 -3.83 16.77
N MET A 65 2.95 -3.04 15.78
CA MET A 65 2.67 -3.32 14.37
C MET A 65 3.50 -4.49 13.84
N ALA A 66 4.75 -4.62 14.28
CA ALA A 66 5.59 -5.77 13.94
C ALA A 66 5.01 -7.05 14.56
N GLN A 67 4.53 -7.01 15.79
CA GLN A 67 3.84 -8.13 16.44
C GLN A 67 2.52 -8.48 15.77
N LEU A 68 1.76 -7.49 15.31
CA LEU A 68 0.52 -7.71 14.56
C LEU A 68 0.80 -8.50 13.27
N LEU A 69 1.83 -8.11 12.51
CA LEU A 69 2.26 -8.84 11.31
C LEU A 69 2.72 -10.26 11.65
N GLU A 70 3.52 -10.43 12.72
CA GLU A 70 4.01 -11.72 13.19
C GLU A 70 2.87 -12.68 13.59
N GLN A 71 1.82 -12.15 14.20
CA GLN A 71 0.70 -12.97 14.69
C GLN A 71 -0.32 -13.31 13.59
N ARG A 72 -0.46 -12.46 12.56
CA ARG A 72 -1.61 -12.50 11.65
C ARG A 72 -1.27 -12.71 10.19
N LEU A 73 -0.01 -12.52 9.77
CA LEU A 73 0.40 -12.66 8.38
C LEU A 73 1.32 -13.88 8.19
N PRO A 74 0.78 -15.04 7.70
CA PRO A 74 1.57 -16.27 7.55
C PRO A 74 2.82 -16.09 6.66
N PHE A 75 2.72 -15.26 5.62
CA PHE A 75 3.88 -14.93 4.80
C PHE A 75 5.01 -14.30 5.63
N TYR A 76 4.69 -13.32 6.47
CA TYR A 76 5.67 -12.63 7.30
C TYR A 76 6.32 -13.57 8.33
N GLN A 77 5.54 -14.50 8.90
CA GLN A 77 6.05 -15.50 9.86
C GLN A 77 7.14 -16.40 9.27
N GLN A 78 7.08 -16.67 7.96
CA GLN A 78 8.02 -17.54 7.27
C GLN A 78 9.31 -16.82 6.85
N LEU A 79 9.35 -15.50 6.95
CA LEU A 79 10.52 -14.70 6.58
C LEU A 79 11.64 -14.85 7.64
N ASN A 80 12.89 -14.81 7.19
CA ASN A 80 14.02 -14.64 8.08
C ASN A 80 14.09 -13.19 8.61
N GLU A 81 14.95 -12.91 9.59
CA GLU A 81 15.02 -11.61 10.24
C GLU A 81 15.43 -10.45 9.31
N GLU A 82 16.21 -10.73 8.27
CA GLU A 82 16.58 -9.72 7.27
C GLU A 82 15.37 -9.39 6.37
N ASP A 83 14.70 -10.42 5.86
CA ASP A 83 13.49 -10.27 5.06
C ASP A 83 12.35 -9.62 5.88
N LYS A 84 12.21 -9.93 7.18
CA LYS A 84 11.24 -9.26 8.06
C LYS A 84 11.51 -7.75 8.18
N ARG A 85 12.78 -7.37 8.31
CA ARG A 85 13.17 -5.94 8.32
C ARG A 85 12.85 -5.27 6.99
N GLU A 86 13.16 -5.93 5.87
CA GLU A 86 12.84 -5.41 4.54
C GLU A 86 11.32 -5.31 4.34
N PHE A 87 10.53 -6.27 4.82
CA PHE A 87 9.08 -6.22 4.77
C PHE A 87 8.54 -5.00 5.53
N ARG A 88 8.98 -4.78 6.77
CA ARG A 88 8.58 -3.60 7.57
C ARG A 88 9.00 -2.30 6.91
N ARG A 89 10.21 -2.26 6.33
CA ARG A 89 10.67 -1.13 5.55
C ARG A 89 9.75 -0.82 4.37
N ARG A 90 9.33 -1.84 3.62
CA ARG A 90 8.40 -1.68 2.48
C ARG A 90 7.01 -1.25 2.92
N VAL A 91 6.49 -1.79 4.01
CA VAL A 91 5.23 -1.32 4.61
C VAL A 91 5.32 0.17 4.99
N PHE A 92 6.40 0.59 5.62
CA PHE A 92 6.61 2.02 5.92
C PHE A 92 6.66 2.86 4.63
N LEU A 93 7.41 2.44 3.61
CA LEU A 93 7.53 3.17 2.35
C LEU A 93 6.22 3.19 1.56
N PHE A 94 5.45 2.10 1.60
CA PHE A 94 4.12 2.05 1.02
C PHE A 94 3.21 3.10 1.70
N ASN A 95 3.14 3.09 3.02
CA ASN A 95 2.33 4.05 3.77
C ASN A 95 2.78 5.50 3.58
N TYR A 96 4.07 5.73 3.39
CA TYR A 96 4.62 7.06 3.11
C TYR A 96 4.38 7.52 1.66
N GLY A 97 4.38 6.59 0.71
CA GLY A 97 4.22 6.87 -0.72
C GLY A 97 2.77 6.94 -1.21
N HIS A 98 1.79 6.57 -0.37
CA HIS A 98 0.37 6.60 -0.71
C HIS A 98 -0.38 7.63 0.14
N ASN A 99 -1.41 8.25 -0.45
CA ASN A 99 -2.26 9.23 0.20
C ASN A 99 -3.46 8.54 0.82
N PHE A 100 -3.40 8.27 2.12
CA PHE A 100 -4.57 7.77 2.86
C PHE A 100 -5.52 8.92 3.16
N MET A 101 -6.72 8.86 2.61
CA MET A 101 -7.77 9.88 2.72
C MET A 101 -8.97 9.32 3.50
N PRO A 102 -8.92 9.35 4.84
CA PRO A 102 -10.04 8.88 5.65
C PRO A 102 -11.26 9.79 5.45
N GLN A 103 -12.42 9.18 5.26
CA GLN A 103 -13.71 9.85 5.24
C GLN A 103 -14.35 9.71 6.61
N VAL A 104 -14.88 10.82 7.15
CA VAL A 104 -15.50 10.86 8.48
C VAL A 104 -14.51 10.74 9.67
N LEU A 105 -13.43 10.00 9.51
CA LEU A 105 -12.37 9.91 10.52
C LEU A 105 -11.43 11.11 10.42
N GLU A 106 -10.96 11.63 11.55
CA GLU A 106 -10.00 12.73 11.57
C GLU A 106 -8.62 12.30 11.02
N THR A 107 -8.21 11.08 11.32
CA THR A 107 -6.93 10.51 10.87
C THR A 107 -7.08 9.02 10.60
N MET A 108 -6.27 8.51 9.67
CA MET A 108 -6.19 7.08 9.40
C MET A 108 -5.37 6.37 10.49
N PRO A 109 -5.93 5.39 11.22
CA PRO A 109 -5.19 4.60 12.21
C PRO A 109 -4.02 3.85 11.57
N LEU A 110 -2.88 3.77 12.26
CA LEU A 110 -1.67 3.13 11.74
C LEU A 110 -1.84 1.63 11.50
N ASP A 111 -2.57 0.94 12.38
CA ASP A 111 -2.89 -0.48 12.22
C ASP A 111 -3.68 -0.73 10.92
N GLY A 112 -4.68 0.09 10.62
CA GLY A 112 -5.41 0.03 9.37
C GLY A 112 -4.51 0.25 8.15
N GLN A 113 -3.57 1.21 8.21
CA GLN A 113 -2.58 1.41 7.13
C GLN A 113 -1.70 0.17 6.94
N VAL A 114 -1.21 -0.44 8.02
CA VAL A 114 -0.39 -1.65 7.98
C VAL A 114 -1.16 -2.84 7.42
N MET A 115 -2.43 -3.00 7.81
CA MET A 115 -3.29 -4.10 7.35
C MET A 115 -3.65 -3.99 5.85
N ILE A 116 -3.77 -2.77 5.32
CA ILE A 116 -3.93 -2.54 3.87
C ILE A 116 -2.61 -2.81 3.16
N ALA A 117 -1.49 -2.24 3.64
CA ALA A 117 -0.18 -2.38 3.03
C ALA A 117 0.33 -3.83 2.99
N ALA A 118 -0.12 -4.68 3.90
CA ALA A 118 0.31 -6.09 3.98
C ALA A 118 0.06 -6.86 2.67
N ALA A 119 -1.06 -6.63 1.99
CA ALA A 119 -1.40 -7.31 0.74
C ALA A 119 -0.45 -6.90 -0.41
N PRO A 120 -0.37 -5.62 -0.84
CA PRO A 120 0.49 -5.21 -1.94
C PRO A 120 1.98 -5.46 -1.66
N VAL A 121 2.44 -5.27 -0.43
CA VAL A 121 3.84 -5.53 -0.06
C VAL A 121 4.15 -7.02 -0.12
N THR A 122 3.24 -7.91 0.25
CA THR A 122 3.44 -9.36 0.09
C THR A 122 3.52 -9.74 -1.38
N MET A 123 2.59 -9.27 -2.21
CA MET A 123 2.55 -9.56 -3.65
C MET A 123 3.82 -9.13 -4.37
N THR A 124 4.40 -8.01 -3.97
CA THR A 124 5.58 -7.42 -4.62
C THR A 124 6.87 -7.64 -3.86
N PHE A 125 6.88 -8.48 -2.81
CA PHE A 125 8.01 -8.60 -1.87
C PHE A 125 9.34 -8.97 -2.56
N ARG A 126 9.30 -9.79 -3.58
CA ARG A 126 10.48 -10.19 -4.37
C ARG A 126 10.71 -9.35 -5.63
N LYS A 127 9.84 -8.36 -5.87
CA LYS A 127 9.97 -7.42 -6.99
C LYS A 127 10.80 -6.21 -6.57
N GLU A 128 11.47 -5.60 -7.52
CA GLU A 128 12.19 -4.35 -7.29
C GLU A 128 11.20 -3.19 -7.11
N GLU A 129 10.20 -3.12 -7.99
CA GLU A 129 9.09 -2.18 -7.89
C GLU A 129 7.99 -2.77 -6.99
N PHE A 130 7.66 -2.07 -5.92
CA PHE A 130 6.69 -2.51 -4.91
C PHE A 130 5.63 -1.46 -4.57
N LEU A 131 5.67 -0.32 -5.24
CA LEU A 131 4.68 0.75 -5.12
C LEU A 131 3.75 0.73 -6.33
N PHE A 132 2.59 1.32 -6.17
CA PHE A 132 1.55 1.41 -7.19
C PHE A 132 1.25 2.90 -7.50
N PRO A 133 2.17 3.61 -8.17
CA PRO A 133 2.08 5.07 -8.33
C PRO A 133 0.86 5.53 -9.15
N GLN A 134 0.27 4.63 -9.94
CA GLN A 134 -0.98 4.93 -10.67
C GLN A 134 -2.21 4.83 -9.76
N PHE A 135 -2.09 4.23 -8.57
CA PHE A 135 -3.14 4.04 -7.57
C PHE A 135 -2.67 4.53 -6.21
N GLU A 136 -2.10 5.75 -6.17
CA GLU A 136 -1.53 6.31 -4.94
C GLU A 136 -2.59 6.80 -3.94
N ASN A 137 -3.82 7.04 -4.39
CA ASN A 137 -4.89 7.59 -3.57
C ASN A 137 -5.75 6.47 -2.97
N ILE A 138 -5.75 6.37 -1.64
CA ILE A 138 -6.49 5.35 -0.90
C ILE A 138 -7.55 6.04 -0.04
N ILE A 139 -8.81 5.92 -0.43
CA ILE A 139 -9.95 6.49 0.31
C ILE A 139 -10.45 5.45 1.31
N ILE A 140 -10.64 5.86 2.56
CA ILE A 140 -11.05 4.97 3.64
C ILE A 140 -12.39 5.42 4.22
N TYR A 141 -13.37 4.56 4.16
CA TYR A 141 -14.66 4.71 4.83
C TYR A 141 -14.69 3.83 6.09
N PRO A 142 -15.31 4.27 7.20
CA PRO A 142 -15.42 3.43 8.41
C PRO A 142 -16.29 2.19 8.19
N HIS A 143 -17.34 2.31 7.38
CA HIS A 143 -18.35 1.27 7.08
C HIS A 143 -18.53 1.12 5.56
N PRO A 144 -19.24 0.07 5.08
CA PRO A 144 -19.58 -0.06 3.66
C PRO A 144 -20.21 1.23 3.10
N PHE A 145 -19.88 1.57 1.88
CA PHE A 145 -20.15 2.87 1.28
C PHE A 145 -20.74 2.74 -0.14
N PRO A 146 -21.54 3.69 -0.59
CA PRO A 146 -21.88 3.84 -2.01
C PRO A 146 -20.79 4.67 -2.71
N SER A 147 -20.69 4.51 -4.03
CA SER A 147 -19.76 5.28 -4.86
C SER A 147 -20.47 5.87 -6.09
N PRO A 148 -19.82 6.77 -6.85
CA PRO A 148 -20.38 7.25 -8.10
C PRO A 148 -20.66 6.16 -9.14
N GLN A 149 -19.96 5.03 -9.11
CA GLN A 149 -20.23 3.88 -9.98
C GLN A 149 -21.40 3.02 -9.46
N TYR A 150 -21.61 3.00 -8.14
CA TYR A 150 -22.59 2.17 -7.44
C TYR A 150 -23.38 3.01 -6.43
N GLU A 151 -24.16 3.98 -6.93
CA GLU A 151 -24.86 4.99 -6.10
C GLU A 151 -25.81 4.39 -5.06
N THR A 152 -26.40 3.24 -5.34
CA THR A 152 -27.40 2.59 -4.47
C THR A 152 -26.89 1.32 -3.80
N THR A 153 -25.67 0.89 -4.12
CA THR A 153 -25.08 -0.36 -3.62
C THR A 153 -24.00 -0.08 -2.60
N PHE A 154 -24.20 -0.52 -1.36
CA PHE A 154 -23.16 -0.43 -0.32
C PHE A 154 -22.17 -1.57 -0.49
N HIS A 155 -20.90 -1.24 -0.62
CA HIS A 155 -19.81 -2.19 -0.83
C HIS A 155 -18.60 -1.87 0.05
N SER A 156 -17.67 -2.82 0.14
CA SER A 156 -16.52 -2.73 1.06
C SER A 156 -15.23 -2.30 0.40
N SER A 157 -15.15 -2.40 -0.93
CA SER A 157 -13.97 -1.99 -1.69
C SER A 157 -14.31 -1.72 -3.16
N GLU A 158 -13.51 -0.87 -3.78
CA GLU A 158 -13.65 -0.51 -5.20
C GLU A 158 -12.37 0.12 -5.72
N ILE A 159 -12.07 -0.09 -7.01
CA ILE A 159 -11.07 0.65 -7.77
C ILE A 159 -11.76 1.61 -8.73
N TYR A 160 -11.34 2.86 -8.73
CA TYR A 160 -11.72 3.83 -9.74
C TYR A 160 -10.48 4.22 -10.56
N GLU A 161 -10.29 3.51 -11.67
CA GLU A 161 -9.10 3.61 -12.53
C GLU A 161 -8.86 5.02 -13.08
N PRO A 162 -9.90 5.79 -13.54
CA PRO A 162 -9.67 7.09 -14.16
C PRO A 162 -8.91 8.08 -13.27
N ASP A 163 -9.10 8.00 -11.95
CA ASP A 163 -8.46 8.89 -10.97
C ASP A 163 -7.36 8.18 -10.17
N GLY A 164 -7.08 6.91 -10.45
CA GLY A 164 -6.09 6.12 -9.71
C GLY A 164 -6.43 5.98 -8.23
N VAL A 165 -7.71 5.76 -7.93
CA VAL A 165 -8.23 5.68 -6.56
C VAL A 165 -8.57 4.24 -6.20
N VAL A 166 -8.21 3.85 -4.98
CA VAL A 166 -8.68 2.63 -4.33
C VAL A 166 -9.50 3.02 -3.09
N MET A 167 -10.67 2.43 -2.93
CA MET A 167 -11.55 2.70 -1.80
C MET A 167 -11.71 1.46 -0.94
N PHE A 168 -11.69 1.64 0.39
CA PHE A 168 -11.85 0.54 1.34
C PHE A 168 -12.78 0.89 2.50
N CYS A 169 -13.51 -0.11 2.95
CA CYS A 169 -14.19 -0.13 4.24
C CYS A 169 -13.22 -0.60 5.33
N LEU A 170 -12.89 0.26 6.29
CA LEU A 170 -11.95 -0.04 7.36
C LEU A 170 -12.41 -1.23 8.22
N GLU A 171 -13.69 -1.33 8.51
CA GLU A 171 -14.26 -2.46 9.26
C GLU A 171 -13.95 -3.80 8.60
N HIS A 172 -14.09 -3.89 7.26
CA HIS A 172 -13.83 -5.13 6.52
C HIS A 172 -12.33 -5.42 6.41
N ILE A 173 -11.48 -4.40 6.29
CA ILE A 173 -10.02 -4.55 6.37
C ILE A 173 -9.62 -5.17 7.71
N LEU A 174 -10.11 -4.59 8.82
CA LEU A 174 -9.78 -5.06 10.17
C LEU A 174 -10.25 -6.50 10.40
N ARG A 175 -11.51 -6.80 10.10
CA ARG A 175 -12.07 -8.15 10.27
C ARG A 175 -11.32 -9.19 9.44
N GLY A 176 -11.11 -8.92 8.16
CA GLY A 176 -10.41 -9.84 7.26
C GLY A 176 -8.93 -10.02 7.59
N PHE A 177 -8.28 -9.05 8.21
CA PHE A 177 -6.90 -9.19 8.67
C PHE A 177 -6.80 -10.00 9.98
N VAL A 178 -7.73 -9.79 10.91
CA VAL A 178 -7.74 -10.47 12.21
C VAL A 178 -8.20 -11.92 12.10
N ASP A 179 -9.19 -12.19 11.27
CA ASP A 179 -9.77 -13.54 11.09
C ASP A 179 -9.92 -13.90 9.61
N PRO A 180 -8.80 -14.19 8.91
CA PRO A 180 -8.81 -14.47 7.48
C PRO A 180 -9.47 -15.80 7.09
N GLN A 181 -9.84 -16.64 8.08
CA GLN A 181 -10.60 -17.87 7.84
C GLN A 181 -12.12 -17.63 7.74
N GLN A 182 -12.60 -16.52 8.30
CA GLN A 182 -14.03 -16.16 8.28
C GLN A 182 -14.32 -14.97 7.38
N TYR A 183 -13.35 -14.09 7.17
CA TYR A 183 -13.53 -12.84 6.44
C TYR A 183 -12.38 -12.61 5.48
N LEU A 184 -12.69 -12.28 4.24
CA LEU A 184 -11.68 -11.80 3.30
C LEU A 184 -11.28 -10.36 3.64
N ASN A 185 -9.98 -10.06 3.75
CA ASN A 185 -9.51 -8.69 3.72
C ASN A 185 -9.56 -8.17 2.27
N PRO A 186 -10.40 -7.15 1.96
CA PRO A 186 -10.61 -6.66 0.60
C PRO A 186 -9.33 -6.14 -0.07
N ALA A 187 -8.31 -5.74 0.69
CA ALA A 187 -7.06 -5.26 0.12
C ALA A 187 -6.37 -6.34 -0.74
N TRP A 188 -6.47 -7.62 -0.40
CA TRP A 188 -5.93 -8.69 -1.24
C TRP A 188 -6.59 -8.74 -2.62
N TYR A 189 -7.90 -8.61 -2.66
CA TYR A 189 -8.69 -8.64 -3.88
C TYR A 189 -8.38 -7.42 -4.77
N GLU A 190 -8.44 -6.22 -4.21
CA GLU A 190 -8.24 -5.01 -5.01
C GLU A 190 -6.79 -4.86 -5.49
N TYR A 191 -5.79 -5.18 -4.66
CA TYR A 191 -4.40 -5.13 -5.11
C TYR A 191 -4.03 -6.25 -6.09
N ALA A 192 -4.73 -7.38 -6.08
CA ALA A 192 -4.62 -8.39 -7.13
C ALA A 192 -5.14 -7.86 -8.48
N LYS A 193 -6.27 -7.15 -8.49
CA LYS A 193 -6.80 -6.45 -9.69
C LYS A 193 -5.81 -5.40 -10.19
N ILE A 194 -5.34 -4.53 -9.30
CA ILE A 194 -4.37 -3.48 -9.63
C ILE A 194 -3.11 -4.11 -10.23
N TYR A 195 -2.60 -5.18 -9.61
CA TYR A 195 -1.42 -5.87 -10.11
C TYR A 195 -1.63 -6.39 -11.54
N ALA A 196 -2.77 -7.02 -11.83
CA ALA A 196 -3.11 -7.51 -13.16
C ALA A 196 -3.25 -6.36 -14.18
N ILE A 197 -3.88 -5.25 -13.81
CA ILE A 197 -4.03 -4.05 -14.65
C ILE A 197 -2.65 -3.48 -15.03
N LEU A 198 -1.73 -3.38 -14.05
CA LEU A 198 -0.42 -2.76 -14.26
C LEU A 198 0.60 -3.70 -14.94
N ASN A 199 0.37 -5.01 -14.91
CA ASN A 199 1.29 -6.02 -15.43
C ASN A 199 0.60 -6.98 -16.42
N PRO A 200 -0.06 -6.48 -17.49
CA PRO A 200 -0.85 -7.31 -18.40
C PRO A 200 -0.01 -8.32 -19.19
N GLN A 201 1.32 -8.13 -19.22
CA GLN A 201 2.28 -9.03 -19.89
C GLN A 201 2.73 -10.18 -18.96
N GLU A 202 2.46 -10.14 -17.67
CA GLU A 202 2.86 -11.20 -16.76
C GLU A 202 1.91 -12.40 -16.84
N LEU A 203 2.46 -13.60 -16.69
CA LEU A 203 1.68 -14.82 -16.70
C LEU A 203 1.02 -15.03 -15.33
N LEU A 204 -0.24 -14.63 -15.22
CA LEU A 204 -1.03 -14.73 -14.01
C LEU A 204 -1.92 -15.99 -13.95
N GLY A 205 -1.81 -16.90 -14.91
CA GLY A 205 -2.60 -18.10 -15.02
C GLY A 205 -3.68 -18.05 -16.11
N ASP A 206 -4.18 -19.24 -16.49
CA ASP A 206 -5.35 -19.38 -17.38
C ASP A 206 -6.60 -19.54 -16.53
N TRP A 207 -7.35 -18.46 -16.39
CA TRP A 207 -8.53 -18.40 -15.54
C TRP A 207 -9.84 -18.69 -16.25
N ASP A 208 -9.82 -18.90 -17.57
CA ASP A 208 -11.03 -19.17 -18.36
C ASP A 208 -11.66 -20.51 -17.97
N GLN A 209 -10.84 -21.46 -17.56
CA GLN A 209 -11.27 -22.80 -17.14
C GLN A 209 -11.45 -22.95 -15.62
N VAL A 210 -11.18 -21.89 -14.86
CA VAL A 210 -11.37 -21.92 -13.42
C VAL A 210 -12.81 -21.60 -13.06
N GLU A 211 -13.41 -22.50 -12.32
CA GLU A 211 -14.78 -22.35 -11.86
C GLU A 211 -14.86 -22.00 -10.37
N TRP A 212 -15.91 -21.30 -9.96
CA TRP A 212 -16.11 -20.90 -8.57
C TRP A 212 -15.99 -22.04 -7.55
N PRO A 213 -16.53 -23.27 -7.78
CA PRO A 213 -16.35 -24.37 -6.83
C PRO A 213 -14.88 -24.71 -6.49
N GLN A 214 -13.93 -24.47 -7.40
CA GLN A 214 -12.51 -24.68 -7.13
C GLN A 214 -11.98 -23.59 -6.17
N LEU A 215 -12.36 -22.34 -6.38
CA LEU A 215 -12.01 -21.23 -5.48
C LEU A 215 -12.65 -21.40 -4.09
N GLU A 216 -13.88 -21.89 -4.03
CA GLU A 216 -14.57 -22.23 -2.80
C GLU A 216 -13.87 -23.37 -2.04
N GLN A 217 -13.39 -24.40 -2.75
CA GLN A 217 -12.59 -25.48 -2.14
C GLN A 217 -11.28 -24.95 -1.55
N ILE A 218 -10.65 -23.96 -2.18
CA ILE A 218 -9.40 -23.35 -1.71
C ILE A 218 -9.64 -22.51 -0.47
N SER A 219 -10.61 -21.62 -0.52
CA SER A 219 -10.81 -20.60 0.52
C SER A 219 -11.76 -21.05 1.64
N GLY A 220 -12.76 -21.85 1.30
CA GLY A 220 -13.89 -22.15 2.15
C GLY A 220 -15.02 -21.11 2.08
N PHE A 221 -14.88 -20.08 1.23
CA PHE A 221 -15.92 -19.06 1.01
C PHE A 221 -16.72 -19.39 -0.24
N SER A 222 -18.05 -19.38 -0.17
CA SER A 222 -18.87 -19.47 -1.38
C SER A 222 -18.83 -18.14 -2.17
N SER A 223 -19.07 -18.19 -3.48
CA SER A 223 -19.12 -16.99 -4.33
C SER A 223 -20.15 -15.99 -3.82
N GLU A 224 -21.34 -16.46 -3.42
CA GLU A 224 -22.40 -15.61 -2.88
C GLU A 224 -22.00 -14.97 -1.54
N ALA A 225 -21.23 -15.69 -0.69
CA ALA A 225 -20.72 -15.12 0.56
C ALA A 225 -19.70 -14.01 0.30
N LEU A 226 -18.83 -14.19 -0.70
CA LEU A 226 -17.85 -13.17 -1.12
C LEU A 226 -18.53 -11.95 -1.74
N GLU A 227 -19.48 -12.15 -2.65
CA GLU A 227 -20.26 -11.05 -3.24
C GLU A 227 -21.02 -10.27 -2.17
N LYS A 228 -21.63 -10.95 -1.22
CA LYS A 228 -22.28 -10.29 -0.07
C LYS A 228 -21.29 -9.55 0.82
N TRP A 229 -20.08 -10.10 1.01
CA TRP A 229 -19.04 -9.50 1.84
C TRP A 229 -18.41 -8.26 1.18
N ILE A 230 -18.08 -8.35 -0.10
CA ILE A 230 -17.59 -7.21 -0.89
C ILE A 230 -18.73 -6.23 -1.14
N GLY A 231 -19.94 -6.70 -1.37
CA GLY A 231 -21.13 -5.89 -1.65
C GLY A 231 -21.35 -5.63 -3.15
N LEU A 232 -20.56 -6.26 -4.02
CA LEU A 232 -20.66 -6.15 -5.48
C LEU A 232 -20.85 -7.53 -6.11
N PRO A 233 -21.69 -7.65 -7.18
CA PRO A 233 -21.83 -8.88 -7.95
C PRO A 233 -20.65 -9.06 -8.91
N ASP A 234 -20.58 -10.22 -9.53
CA ASP A 234 -19.66 -10.55 -10.62
C ASP A 234 -18.19 -10.30 -10.26
N LEU A 235 -17.74 -10.83 -9.12
CA LEU A 235 -16.37 -10.71 -8.66
C LEU A 235 -15.37 -11.31 -9.66
N ASP A 236 -14.25 -10.65 -9.87
CA ASP A 236 -13.17 -11.09 -10.72
C ASP A 236 -12.50 -12.37 -10.17
N LYS A 237 -12.67 -13.49 -10.89
CA LYS A 237 -12.12 -14.80 -10.50
C LYS A 237 -10.59 -14.79 -10.45
N GLN A 238 -9.92 -14.10 -11.38
CA GLN A 238 -8.47 -14.01 -11.41
C GLN A 238 -7.94 -13.29 -10.17
N ALA A 239 -8.50 -12.13 -9.88
CA ALA A 239 -8.09 -11.34 -8.71
C ALA A 239 -8.36 -12.10 -7.41
N MET A 240 -9.51 -12.75 -7.32
CA MET A 240 -9.86 -13.58 -6.16
C MET A 240 -8.92 -14.78 -6.00
N GLY A 241 -8.60 -15.44 -7.11
CA GLY A 241 -7.66 -16.55 -7.12
C GLY A 241 -6.24 -16.11 -6.73
N ILE A 242 -5.75 -14.96 -7.22
CA ILE A 242 -4.46 -14.41 -6.79
C ILE A 242 -4.47 -14.11 -5.29
N ALA A 243 -5.54 -13.53 -4.75
CA ALA A 243 -5.69 -13.32 -3.32
C ALA A 243 -5.59 -14.64 -2.54
N PHE A 244 -6.27 -15.69 -3.02
CA PHE A 244 -6.27 -17.01 -2.38
C PHE A 244 -4.93 -17.76 -2.51
N PHE A 245 -4.17 -17.53 -3.56
CA PHE A 245 -2.81 -18.03 -3.69
C PHE A 245 -1.92 -17.58 -2.50
N PHE A 246 -2.03 -16.32 -2.08
CA PHE A 246 -1.27 -15.80 -0.94
C PHE A 246 -1.87 -16.19 0.41
N LEU A 247 -3.19 -16.25 0.51
CA LEU A 247 -3.87 -16.52 1.78
C LEU A 247 -3.94 -18.02 2.12
N PHE A 248 -4.06 -18.88 1.12
CA PHE A 248 -4.28 -20.32 1.29
C PHE A 248 -3.36 -21.18 0.40
N PRO A 249 -2.03 -20.94 0.38
CA PRO A 249 -1.12 -21.52 -0.62
C PRO A 249 -1.15 -23.04 -0.66
N ALA A 250 -1.23 -23.73 0.49
CA ALA A 250 -1.24 -25.20 0.53
C ALA A 250 -2.51 -25.80 -0.12
N ARG A 251 -3.69 -25.21 0.14
CA ARG A 251 -4.93 -25.64 -0.49
C ARG A 251 -4.97 -25.25 -1.96
N PHE A 252 -4.47 -24.07 -2.30
CA PHE A 252 -4.37 -23.61 -3.68
C PHE A 252 -3.53 -24.55 -4.54
N GLN A 253 -2.36 -24.97 -4.05
CA GLN A 253 -1.48 -25.91 -4.74
C GLN A 253 -2.14 -27.28 -4.98
N GLN A 254 -3.00 -27.74 -4.06
CA GLN A 254 -3.73 -29.02 -4.21
C GLN A 254 -4.84 -28.94 -5.26
N VAL A 255 -5.53 -27.81 -5.38
CA VAL A 255 -6.72 -27.65 -6.25
C VAL A 255 -6.33 -27.15 -7.65
N LEU A 256 -5.38 -26.22 -7.74
CA LEU A 256 -4.94 -25.56 -8.98
C LEU A 256 -3.41 -25.59 -9.12
N PRO A 257 -2.78 -26.78 -9.22
CA PRO A 257 -1.30 -26.93 -9.19
C PRO A 257 -0.59 -26.20 -10.34
N ASP A 258 -1.18 -26.18 -11.54
CA ASP A 258 -0.59 -25.56 -12.72
C ASP A 258 -0.59 -24.03 -12.57
N ILE A 259 -1.70 -23.44 -12.15
CA ILE A 259 -1.79 -21.99 -11.87
C ILE A 259 -0.90 -21.63 -10.68
N PHE A 260 -0.85 -22.48 -9.65
CA PHE A 260 0.06 -22.28 -8.51
C PHE A 260 1.52 -22.13 -8.97
N THR A 261 1.97 -23.01 -9.85
CA THR A 261 3.35 -22.97 -10.37
C THR A 261 3.62 -21.71 -11.18
N GLN A 262 2.66 -21.27 -11.97
CA GLN A 262 2.75 -20.01 -12.73
C GLN A 262 2.82 -18.80 -11.79
N LEU A 263 1.90 -18.68 -10.84
CA LEU A 263 1.89 -17.59 -9.86
C LEU A 263 3.14 -17.61 -8.98
N GLN A 264 3.61 -18.80 -8.58
CA GLN A 264 4.85 -18.95 -7.82
C GLN A 264 6.04 -18.38 -8.59
N THR A 265 6.11 -18.61 -9.89
CA THR A 265 7.16 -18.07 -10.76
C THR A 265 7.02 -16.57 -10.90
N THR A 266 5.82 -16.09 -11.19
CA THR A 266 5.52 -14.67 -11.40
C THR A 266 5.80 -13.83 -10.16
N PHE A 267 5.34 -14.26 -8.99
CA PHE A 267 5.56 -13.55 -7.73
C PHE A 267 6.85 -13.93 -7.02
N GLN A 268 7.64 -14.87 -7.57
CA GLN A 268 8.86 -15.42 -6.96
C GLN A 268 8.59 -15.89 -5.51
N PHE A 269 7.42 -16.46 -5.29
CA PHE A 269 6.95 -16.95 -4.00
C PHE A 269 7.61 -18.31 -3.69
N LYS A 270 8.23 -18.42 -2.52
CA LYS A 270 8.93 -19.65 -2.11
C LYS A 270 8.18 -20.34 -1.00
#